data_bffb75e0ede302ec8aca29c10f7d7bff
#
_entry.id   bffb75e0ede302ec8aca29c10f7d7bff
#
_cell.length_a   1.000
_cell.length_b   1.000
_cell.length_c   1.000
_cell.angle_alpha   90.00
_cell.angle_beta   90.00
_cell.angle_gamma   90.00
#
_symmetry.space_group_name_H-M   'P 1'
#
loop_
_entity.id
_entity.type
_entity.pdbx_description
1 polymer ?
#
loop_
_entity_poly.entity_id
_entity_poly.type
_entity_poly.pdbx_seq_one_letter_code
_entity_poly.pdbx_strand_id
1 'polypeptide(L)'
;MRRAACSLLLALLPSAARAEHFDIKLTATAPDGTSKEAFADQTPPIGGLNPRPVLHAKAGDAIAFQFIMTNVYAHESARNAGIRFYVVRQQQLGQKAVPPLENLVAEGSFTFNLKPKAKIGTKERVVMPQPGIYLLRVESQRTQRDHEHFAAIDLEIQ
;
A
#
# COMPACT_ATOMS: atom_id res chain seq x y z
N MET A 1 25.06 22.31 57.67
CA MET A 1 25.15 22.50 56.22
C MET A 1 24.57 21.27 55.51
N ARG A 2 23.35 21.34 54.99
CA ARG A 2 22.67 20.24 54.28
C ARG A 2 22.74 20.55 52.80
N ARG A 3 23.42 19.71 52.03
CA ARG A 3 23.48 19.80 50.57
C ARG A 3 22.22 19.12 49.98
N ALA A 4 21.39 19.89 49.31
CA ALA A 4 20.29 19.38 48.54
C ALA A 4 20.84 18.86 47.19
N ALA A 5 20.63 17.57 46.92
CA ALA A 5 20.93 16.97 45.62
C ALA A 5 19.70 17.22 44.73
N CYS A 6 19.88 17.98 43.66
CA CYS A 6 18.88 18.22 42.62
C CYS A 6 18.96 17.07 41.65
N SER A 7 18.00 16.14 41.73
CA SER A 7 17.87 15.07 40.74
C SER A 7 17.21 15.59 39.50
N LEU A 8 18.00 15.67 38.42
CA LEU A 8 17.52 16.04 37.09
C LEU A 8 16.78 14.83 36.48
N LEU A 9 15.45 14.91 36.43
CA LEU A 9 14.62 13.93 35.77
C LEU A 9 14.71 14.18 34.26
N LEU A 10 15.49 13.37 33.56
CA LEU A 10 15.53 13.37 32.10
C LEU A 10 14.25 12.71 31.60
N ALA A 11 13.28 13.52 31.20
CA ALA A 11 12.08 13.02 30.51
C ALA A 11 12.50 12.49 29.13
N LEU A 12 12.48 11.17 28.97
CA LEU A 12 12.54 10.51 27.67
C LEU A 12 11.29 10.91 26.87
N LEU A 13 11.44 11.89 26.00
CA LEU A 13 10.40 12.18 25.01
C LEU A 13 10.25 10.92 24.12
N PRO A 14 9.04 10.41 23.92
CA PRO A 14 8.82 9.34 22.97
C PRO A 14 9.28 9.82 21.61
N SER A 15 10.13 9.03 20.96
CA SER A 15 10.53 9.27 19.59
C SER A 15 9.28 9.49 18.77
N ALA A 16 9.18 10.66 18.14
CA ALA A 16 8.10 10.99 17.23
C ALA A 16 7.93 9.83 16.23
N ALA A 17 6.75 9.23 16.22
CA ALA A 17 6.36 8.29 15.18
C ALA A 17 6.74 8.94 13.84
N ARG A 18 7.54 8.23 13.02
CA ARG A 18 7.91 8.72 11.70
C ARG A 18 6.62 8.99 10.95
N ALA A 19 6.39 10.24 10.63
CA ALA A 19 5.19 10.63 9.91
C ALA A 19 5.23 9.96 8.53
N GLU A 20 4.24 9.13 8.26
CA GLU A 20 3.99 8.56 6.95
C GLU A 20 3.76 9.68 5.94
N HIS A 21 4.28 9.52 4.71
CA HIS A 21 4.15 10.56 3.68
C HIS A 21 2.84 10.42 2.93
N PHE A 22 2.42 9.18 2.69
CA PHE A 22 1.25 8.85 1.93
C PHE A 22 0.39 7.81 2.64
N ASP A 23 -0.90 8.05 2.64
CA ASP A 23 -1.92 7.05 2.91
C ASP A 23 -2.44 6.53 1.57
N ILE A 24 -2.47 5.21 1.37
CA ILE A 24 -2.98 4.57 0.16
C ILE A 24 -4.15 3.67 0.55
N LYS A 25 -5.31 3.95 -0.02
CA LYS A 25 -6.47 3.06 0.01
C LYS A 25 -6.59 2.38 -1.35
N LEU A 26 -6.61 1.05 -1.37
CA LEU A 26 -6.86 0.20 -2.53
C LEU A 26 -8.17 -0.55 -2.34
N THR A 27 -9.04 -0.49 -3.35
CA THR A 27 -10.31 -1.26 -3.38
C THR A 27 -10.32 -2.08 -4.66
N ALA A 28 -10.61 -3.36 -4.57
CA ALA A 28 -10.84 -4.24 -5.73
C ALA A 28 -12.25 -4.85 -5.65
N THR A 29 -12.93 -4.91 -6.80
CA THR A 29 -14.32 -5.36 -6.90
C THR A 29 -14.48 -6.37 -8.03
N ALA A 30 -15.00 -7.53 -7.71
CA ALA A 30 -15.36 -8.57 -8.68
C ALA A 30 -16.68 -8.25 -9.39
N PRO A 31 -16.99 -8.88 -10.53
CA PRO A 31 -18.22 -8.61 -11.28
C PRO A 31 -19.52 -8.88 -10.50
N ASP A 32 -19.49 -9.76 -9.52
CA ASP A 32 -20.61 -10.03 -8.63
C ASP A 32 -20.88 -8.95 -7.57
N GLY A 33 -20.05 -7.90 -7.55
CA GLY A 33 -20.12 -6.80 -6.59
C GLY A 33 -19.35 -7.03 -5.30
N THR A 34 -18.77 -8.22 -5.09
CA THR A 34 -17.89 -8.47 -3.93
C THR A 34 -16.68 -7.56 -3.98
N SER A 35 -16.40 -6.87 -2.88
CA SER A 35 -15.28 -5.93 -2.78
C SER A 35 -14.36 -6.26 -1.62
N LYS A 36 -13.08 -5.95 -1.80
CA LYS A 36 -12.04 -5.97 -0.76
C LYS A 36 -11.28 -4.66 -0.73
N GLU A 37 -10.86 -4.26 0.47
CA GLU A 37 -10.10 -3.04 0.69
C GLU A 37 -8.80 -3.37 1.41
N ALA A 38 -7.74 -2.67 1.02
CA ALA A 38 -6.45 -2.67 1.69
C ALA A 38 -5.96 -1.23 1.87
N PHE A 39 -5.20 -1.01 2.93
CA PHE A 39 -4.64 0.30 3.26
C PHE A 39 -3.13 0.17 3.43
N ALA A 40 -2.40 1.21 3.04
CA ALA A 40 -0.98 1.27 3.28
C ALA A 40 -0.72 1.41 4.79
N ASP A 41 0.41 0.82 5.20
CA ASP A 41 1.02 0.98 6.52
C ASP A 41 0.13 0.65 7.72
N GLN A 42 -0.93 -0.09 7.48
CA GLN A 42 -1.55 -0.80 8.58
C GLN A 42 -0.51 -1.75 9.16
N THR A 43 0.04 -1.34 10.27
CA THR A 43 1.11 -1.91 11.08
C THR A 43 1.54 -3.31 10.63
N PRO A 44 2.78 -3.50 10.16
CA PRO A 44 3.23 -4.83 9.78
C PRO A 44 3.01 -5.76 10.97
N PRO A 45 2.41 -6.93 10.79
CA PRO A 45 2.18 -7.85 11.87
C PRO A 45 3.51 -8.24 12.50
N ILE A 46 3.56 -8.17 13.79
CA ILE A 46 4.66 -8.68 14.59
C ILE A 46 4.60 -10.22 14.46
N GLY A 47 5.43 -10.75 13.58
CA GLY A 47 5.51 -12.20 13.33
C GLY A 47 4.41 -12.76 12.42
N GLY A 48 4.76 -13.69 11.58
CA GLY A 48 3.83 -14.41 10.70
C GLY A 48 3.61 -13.75 9.33
N LEU A 49 2.81 -14.40 8.48
CA LEU A 49 2.35 -13.87 7.20
C LEU A 49 1.33 -12.77 7.46
N ASN A 50 1.45 -11.67 6.76
CA ASN A 50 0.44 -10.62 6.80
C ASN A 50 -0.79 -11.10 6.05
N PRO A 51 -1.96 -11.30 6.69
CA PRO A 51 -3.15 -11.67 5.98
C PRO A 51 -3.62 -10.48 5.14
N ARG A 52 -3.21 -10.45 3.87
CA ARG A 52 -3.81 -9.52 2.92
C ARG A 52 -5.27 -9.91 2.67
N PRO A 53 -6.15 -8.94 2.40
CA PRO A 53 -7.51 -9.26 1.94
C PRO A 53 -7.44 -10.13 0.69
N VAL A 54 -8.33 -11.12 0.58
CA VAL A 54 -8.44 -12.01 -0.58
C VAL A 54 -9.73 -11.73 -1.32
N LEU A 55 -9.65 -11.41 -2.61
CA LEU A 55 -10.78 -11.30 -3.52
C LEU A 55 -10.85 -12.56 -4.38
N HIS A 56 -12.01 -13.22 -4.41
CA HIS A 56 -12.27 -14.37 -5.27
C HIS A 56 -12.96 -13.92 -6.55
N ALA A 57 -12.56 -14.48 -7.69
CA ALA A 57 -13.17 -14.24 -8.98
C ALA A 57 -12.91 -15.43 -9.93
N LYS A 58 -13.49 -15.41 -11.13
CA LYS A 58 -13.26 -16.43 -12.15
C LYS A 58 -12.27 -15.96 -13.20
N ALA A 59 -11.58 -16.89 -13.83
CA ALA A 59 -10.76 -16.60 -15.00
C ALA A 59 -11.61 -15.95 -16.10
N GLY A 60 -11.09 -14.85 -16.67
CA GLY A 60 -11.83 -14.06 -17.65
C GLY A 60 -12.71 -12.95 -17.06
N ASP A 61 -12.95 -12.94 -15.75
CA ASP A 61 -13.68 -11.88 -15.09
C ASP A 61 -12.91 -10.55 -15.14
N ALA A 62 -13.63 -9.46 -15.42
CA ALA A 62 -13.07 -8.11 -15.36
C ALA A 62 -13.16 -7.57 -13.93
N ILE A 63 -12.07 -7.65 -13.20
CA ILE A 63 -11.96 -7.07 -11.85
C ILE A 63 -11.70 -5.57 -11.97
N ALA A 64 -12.61 -4.78 -11.41
CA ALA A 64 -12.40 -3.34 -11.27
C ALA A 64 -11.56 -3.06 -10.02
N PHE A 65 -10.59 -2.17 -10.11
CA PHE A 65 -9.90 -1.67 -8.92
C PHE A 65 -9.79 -0.15 -8.95
N GLN A 66 -9.74 0.42 -7.77
CA GLN A 66 -9.52 1.84 -7.54
C GLN A 66 -8.51 2.00 -6.43
N PHE A 67 -7.60 2.94 -6.60
CA PHE A 67 -6.80 3.41 -5.47
C PHE A 67 -6.90 4.93 -5.31
N ILE A 68 -6.70 5.36 -4.07
CA ILE A 68 -6.61 6.76 -3.68
C ILE A 68 -5.37 6.90 -2.82
N MET A 69 -4.45 7.77 -3.25
CA MET A 69 -3.28 8.16 -2.46
C MET A 69 -3.50 9.56 -1.92
N THR A 70 -3.25 9.73 -0.63
CA THR A 70 -3.38 11.01 0.08
C THR A 70 -2.02 11.45 0.58
N ASN A 71 -1.60 12.68 0.30
CA ASN A 71 -0.46 13.28 1.00
C ASN A 71 -0.89 13.62 2.43
N VAL A 72 -0.34 12.92 3.42
CA VAL A 72 -0.75 13.10 4.83
C VAL A 72 -0.09 14.29 5.52
N TYR A 73 0.94 14.88 4.93
CA TYR A 73 1.57 16.06 5.50
C TYR A 73 0.60 17.24 5.61
N ALA A 74 0.73 17.99 6.70
CA ALA A 74 -0.10 19.16 6.95
C ALA A 74 0.34 20.37 6.12
N HIS A 75 1.64 20.51 5.85
CA HIS A 75 2.23 21.73 5.30
C HIS A 75 3.24 21.48 4.17
N GLU A 76 3.57 20.22 3.86
CA GLU A 76 4.58 19.87 2.87
C GLU A 76 3.96 19.26 1.62
N SER A 77 4.35 19.77 0.45
CA SER A 77 3.94 19.21 -0.83
C SER A 77 4.88 18.08 -1.24
N ALA A 78 4.35 16.97 -1.69
CA ALA A 78 5.11 15.95 -2.39
C ALA A 78 5.42 16.41 -3.80
N ARG A 79 6.70 16.41 -4.19
CA ARG A 79 7.15 16.80 -5.54
C ARG A 79 7.81 15.62 -6.23
N ASN A 80 7.51 15.45 -7.52
CA ASN A 80 8.04 14.34 -8.33
C ASN A 80 7.83 12.97 -7.70
N ALA A 81 6.79 12.82 -6.88
CA ALA A 81 6.42 11.52 -6.34
C ALA A 81 5.87 10.64 -7.46
N GLY A 82 6.17 9.37 -7.41
CA GLY A 82 5.66 8.36 -8.32
C GLY A 82 4.62 7.49 -7.64
N ILE A 83 3.73 6.93 -8.42
CA ILE A 83 2.87 5.82 -8.05
C ILE A 83 3.00 4.75 -9.12
N ARG A 84 3.04 3.51 -8.70
CA ARG A 84 3.02 2.33 -9.54
C ARG A 84 1.93 1.40 -9.06
N PHE A 85 1.17 0.83 -9.97
CA PHE A 85 0.29 -0.29 -9.68
C PHE A 85 0.62 -1.44 -10.62
N TYR A 86 0.42 -2.66 -10.14
CA TYR A 86 0.63 -3.85 -10.96
C TYR A 86 -0.17 -5.05 -10.44
N VAL A 87 -0.40 -5.98 -11.35
CA VAL A 87 -0.91 -7.31 -11.07
C VAL A 87 0.11 -8.33 -11.53
N VAL A 88 0.54 -9.19 -10.63
CA VAL A 88 1.55 -10.22 -10.89
C VAL A 88 1.10 -11.56 -10.32
N ARG A 89 1.42 -12.65 -11.02
CA ARG A 89 1.16 -14.00 -10.51
C ARG A 89 2.08 -14.31 -9.33
N GLN A 90 1.52 -14.92 -8.28
CA GLN A 90 2.27 -15.35 -7.09
C GLN A 90 2.02 -16.84 -6.80
N GLN A 91 2.81 -17.42 -5.91
CA GLN A 91 2.77 -18.86 -5.61
C GLN A 91 1.71 -19.21 -4.57
N GLN A 92 1.47 -18.31 -3.61
CA GLN A 92 0.54 -18.56 -2.50
C GLN A 92 -0.09 -17.26 -1.98
N LEU A 93 -1.24 -17.39 -1.34
CA LEU A 93 -1.89 -16.28 -0.63
C LEU A 93 -0.99 -15.80 0.53
N GLY A 94 -0.98 -14.48 0.77
CA GLY A 94 -0.21 -13.89 1.86
C GLY A 94 1.30 -13.93 1.69
N GLN A 95 1.82 -14.23 0.49
CA GLN A 95 3.26 -14.27 0.23
C GLN A 95 3.92 -12.94 0.62
N LYS A 96 4.93 -12.96 1.51
CA LYS A 96 5.61 -11.75 1.99
C LYS A 96 6.46 -11.07 0.92
N ALA A 97 7.26 -11.87 0.22
CA ALA A 97 8.12 -11.36 -0.84
C ALA A 97 7.28 -10.98 -2.05
N VAL A 98 7.57 -9.83 -2.64
CA VAL A 98 7.00 -9.47 -3.94
C VAL A 98 7.47 -10.49 -4.97
N PRO A 99 6.57 -11.10 -5.76
CA PRO A 99 6.97 -12.00 -6.83
C PRO A 99 7.88 -11.31 -7.85
N PRO A 100 8.71 -12.05 -8.59
CA PRO A 100 9.44 -11.48 -9.72
C PRO A 100 8.47 -10.82 -10.70
N LEU A 101 8.78 -9.60 -11.14
CA LEU A 101 7.91 -8.79 -11.99
C LEU A 101 8.00 -9.16 -13.48
N GLU A 102 8.49 -10.35 -13.79
CA GLU A 102 8.57 -10.90 -15.15
C GLU A 102 7.23 -11.41 -15.70
N ASN A 103 6.29 -11.72 -14.78
CA ASN A 103 4.97 -12.28 -15.11
C ASN A 103 3.85 -11.29 -14.82
N LEU A 104 4.03 -10.03 -15.18
CA LEU A 104 3.02 -8.99 -15.02
C LEU A 104 1.81 -9.27 -15.91
N VAL A 105 0.63 -9.20 -15.32
CA VAL A 105 -0.65 -9.22 -16.05
C VAL A 105 -1.05 -7.81 -16.44
N ALA A 106 -0.79 -6.85 -15.56
CA ALA A 106 -1.05 -5.44 -15.80
C ALA A 106 -0.06 -4.59 -15.00
N GLU A 107 0.26 -3.42 -15.54
CA GLU A 107 1.11 -2.42 -14.88
C GLU A 107 0.74 -1.03 -15.36
N GLY A 108 0.88 -0.06 -14.46
CA GLY A 108 0.81 1.36 -14.78
C GLY A 108 1.61 2.18 -13.77
N SER A 109 2.16 3.29 -14.24
CA SER A 109 2.88 4.22 -13.37
C SER A 109 2.75 5.65 -13.88
N PHE A 110 2.77 6.60 -12.95
CA PHE A 110 2.81 8.02 -13.29
C PHE A 110 3.48 8.82 -12.17
N THR A 111 3.96 10.01 -12.52
CA THR A 111 4.60 10.95 -11.61
C THR A 111 3.68 12.15 -11.39
N PHE A 112 3.66 12.68 -10.17
CA PHE A 112 2.77 13.76 -9.79
C PHE A 112 3.40 14.70 -8.75
N ASN A 113 2.78 15.87 -8.62
CA ASN A 113 2.99 16.79 -7.50
C ASN A 113 1.70 16.88 -6.70
N LEU A 114 1.77 16.68 -5.41
CA LEU A 114 0.59 16.64 -4.55
C LEU A 114 0.72 17.63 -3.41
N LYS A 115 -0.19 18.59 -3.34
CA LYS A 115 -0.26 19.56 -2.24
C LYS A 115 -0.55 18.88 -0.91
N PRO A 116 -0.28 19.53 0.24
CA PRO A 116 -0.67 19.01 1.55
C PRO A 116 -2.14 18.60 1.57
N LYS A 117 -2.43 17.43 2.14
CA LYS A 117 -3.78 16.85 2.28
C LYS A 117 -4.52 16.57 0.96
N ALA A 118 -3.91 16.85 -0.18
CA ALA A 118 -4.53 16.55 -1.47
C ALA A 118 -4.48 15.04 -1.76
N LYS A 119 -5.37 14.62 -2.67
CA LYS A 119 -5.56 13.22 -3.07
C LYS A 119 -5.38 13.07 -4.56
N ILE A 120 -4.85 11.91 -4.96
CA ILE A 120 -4.79 11.48 -6.36
C ILE A 120 -5.15 10.00 -6.43
N GLY A 121 -5.70 9.55 -7.54
CA GLY A 121 -6.04 8.14 -7.72
C GLY A 121 -6.57 7.87 -9.11
N THR A 122 -6.81 6.61 -9.40
CA THR A 122 -7.42 6.15 -10.64
C THR A 122 -8.32 4.95 -10.39
N LYS A 123 -9.14 4.64 -11.42
CA LYS A 123 -9.93 3.41 -11.53
C LYS A 123 -9.51 2.70 -12.79
N GLU A 124 -9.21 1.42 -12.64
CA GLU A 124 -8.77 0.56 -13.73
C GLU A 124 -9.53 -0.76 -13.70
N ARG A 125 -9.36 -1.55 -14.75
CA ARG A 125 -9.86 -2.91 -14.84
C ARG A 125 -8.75 -3.84 -15.30
N VAL A 126 -8.74 -5.05 -14.74
CA VAL A 126 -7.80 -6.10 -15.12
C VAL A 126 -8.55 -7.40 -15.30
N VAL A 127 -8.11 -8.20 -16.26
CA VAL A 127 -8.63 -9.54 -16.53
C VAL A 127 -7.48 -10.53 -16.35
N MET A 128 -7.64 -11.51 -15.48
CA MET A 128 -6.73 -12.64 -15.37
C MET A 128 -7.19 -13.74 -16.30
N PRO A 129 -6.39 -14.09 -17.33
CA PRO A 129 -6.83 -15.06 -18.34
C PRO A 129 -6.80 -16.51 -17.85
N GLN A 130 -6.15 -16.77 -16.72
CA GLN A 130 -5.93 -18.13 -16.20
C GLN A 130 -6.23 -18.20 -14.71
N PRO A 131 -6.71 -19.35 -14.20
CA PRO A 131 -6.78 -19.62 -12.77
C PRO A 131 -5.43 -19.52 -12.10
N GLY A 132 -5.43 -19.12 -10.84
CA GLY A 132 -4.22 -18.98 -10.03
C GLY A 132 -4.33 -17.93 -8.97
N ILE A 133 -3.23 -17.68 -8.30
CA ILE A 133 -3.12 -16.67 -7.25
C ILE A 133 -2.32 -15.48 -7.81
N TYR A 134 -2.84 -14.28 -7.61
CA TYR A 134 -2.23 -13.04 -8.09
C TYR A 134 -2.15 -12.02 -6.98
N LEU A 135 -1.18 -11.13 -7.08
CA LEU A 135 -1.01 -9.97 -6.23
C LEU A 135 -1.42 -8.73 -7.02
N LEU A 136 -2.42 -8.01 -6.55
CA LEU A 136 -2.70 -6.63 -6.95
C LEU A 136 -2.04 -5.71 -5.93
N ARG A 137 -1.09 -4.88 -6.36
CA ARG A 137 -0.35 -3.97 -5.49
C ARG A 137 -0.29 -2.57 -6.08
N VAL A 138 -0.43 -1.59 -5.20
CA VAL A 138 -0.20 -0.17 -5.48
C VAL A 138 0.86 0.31 -4.51
N GLU A 139 1.87 0.99 -5.01
CA GLU A 139 3.00 1.46 -4.21
C GLU A 139 3.40 2.89 -4.61
N SER A 140 3.86 3.67 -3.64
CA SER A 140 4.52 4.94 -3.90
C SER A 140 5.95 4.71 -4.36
N GLN A 141 6.46 5.57 -5.21
CA GLN A 141 7.83 5.55 -5.68
C GLN A 141 8.45 6.94 -5.58
N ARG A 142 9.78 7.02 -5.46
CA ARG A 142 10.51 8.30 -5.43
C ARG A 142 10.00 9.23 -4.33
N THR A 143 9.68 8.68 -3.18
CA THR A 143 9.40 9.50 -2.00
C THR A 143 10.69 10.16 -1.54
N GLN A 144 10.63 11.39 -1.10
CA GLN A 144 11.83 12.16 -0.67
C GLN A 144 12.51 11.60 0.58
N ARG A 145 11.93 10.58 1.19
CA ARG A 145 12.42 9.87 2.37
C ARG A 145 12.33 8.37 2.10
N ASP A 146 13.35 7.67 2.40
CA ASP A 146 13.78 6.32 2.00
C ASP A 146 12.82 5.14 2.21
N HIS A 147 11.52 5.31 2.28
CA HIS A 147 10.59 4.20 2.36
C HIS A 147 9.38 4.39 1.45
N GLU A 148 8.93 3.31 0.88
CA GLU A 148 7.77 3.25 0.02
C GLU A 148 6.56 2.79 0.82
N HIS A 149 5.41 3.39 0.53
CA HIS A 149 4.12 2.98 1.07
C HIS A 149 3.42 2.10 0.04
N PHE A 150 2.76 1.05 0.48
CA PHE A 150 2.02 0.17 -0.43
C PHE A 150 0.74 -0.36 0.20
N ALA A 151 -0.25 -0.61 -0.66
CA ALA A 151 -1.44 -1.38 -0.33
C ALA A 151 -1.54 -2.57 -1.29
N ALA A 152 -1.99 -3.72 -0.81
CA ALA A 152 -2.05 -4.94 -1.62
C ALA A 152 -3.24 -5.82 -1.28
N ILE A 153 -3.81 -6.44 -2.31
CA ILE A 153 -4.91 -7.41 -2.24
C ILE A 153 -4.48 -8.65 -2.99
N ASP A 154 -4.69 -9.82 -2.39
CA ASP A 154 -4.53 -11.10 -3.09
C ASP A 154 -5.79 -11.38 -3.91
N LEU A 155 -5.60 -11.85 -5.15
CA LEU A 155 -6.67 -12.27 -6.03
C LEU A 155 -6.57 -13.78 -6.22
N GLU A 156 -7.58 -14.52 -5.79
CA GLU A 156 -7.70 -15.97 -6.03
C GLU A 156 -8.67 -16.20 -7.20
N ILE A 157 -8.11 -16.61 -8.31
CA ILE A 157 -8.82 -16.79 -9.58
C ILE A 157 -9.08 -18.27 -9.83
N GLN A 158 -10.33 -18.65 -10.02
CA GLN A 158 -10.82 -20.03 -10.23
C GLN A 158 -11.20 -20.27 -11.70
#